data_0a4c7113838bf05094b3894766195404
#
_entry.id   0a4c7113838bf05094b3894766195404
#
_cell.length_a   1.000
_cell.length_b   1.000
_cell.length_c   1.000
_cell.angle_alpha   90.00
_cell.angle_beta   90.00
_cell.angle_gamma   90.00
#
_symmetry.space_group_name_H-M   'P 1'
#
loop_
_entity.id
_entity.type
_entity.pdbx_description
1 polymer ?
#
loop_
_entity_poly.entity_id
_entity_poly.type
_entity_poly.pdbx_seq_one_letter_code
_entity_poly.pdbx_strand_id
1 'polypeptide(L)'
;MVFGSEAGWGSNAFPAVIRSVPAGTIPYQNAMSQAQNPKNNLMTTLLLAATIFLGIQLFTGGTQRTVETRTSDQIFANMQKMNREILDVSIVAEYGKYEGKLKEEAKAKNIPQKEVDQKLLQAFLLKTHTSAKAGTAKKEIGRLNTAFTQLDPKHRAMMSNPDWKNVKVAVAPVKGYPMTEVSGDSLYNQIVLDLSAMNKKDLVWGFIPGYQLIDFFVNLTGANPNYSYTLAAFLLALVVRAIVFPLAQKQLMFGRQMMQLQPLSKEIKEKYTDKKGQMTDQVAFQQESMQLYRDYGINPAAGCAPALAQLPLFLIVFNAMLHYRFEFTKGTFLWVNSGMSAQYPWLIAPNLGGTDWILNVIYGISMIIATWLQPVSDPNNAKQQRMIGLAVAVFVTFSMFIFPFPCAFVLYWIFLNIFSTAQSLVAYRIPIPPLQKVATVAGGIPA
;
A
#
# COMPACT_ATOMS: atom_id res chain seq x y z
N MET A 1 -45.41 -17.02 -30.47
CA MET A 1 -45.92 -15.65 -30.42
C MET A 1 -44.69 -14.78 -30.27
N VAL A 2 -44.07 -14.31 -31.28
CA VAL A 2 -44.39 -13.25 -32.27
C VAL A 2 -44.43 -11.87 -31.63
N PHE A 3 -43.60 -11.04 -32.21
CA PHE A 3 -43.40 -9.58 -32.24
C PHE A 3 -42.17 -9.15 -31.42
N GLY A 4 -41.14 -8.57 -31.96
CA GLY A 4 -40.98 -7.75 -33.19
C GLY A 4 -40.95 -6.26 -32.84
N SER A 5 -39.81 -5.61 -32.93
CA SER A 5 -39.71 -4.38 -33.71
C SER A 5 -38.34 -3.70 -33.51
N GLU A 6 -37.82 -3.39 -34.64
CA GLU A 6 -36.62 -2.61 -34.94
C GLU A 6 -36.72 -1.16 -34.41
N ALA A 7 -35.57 -0.61 -34.05
CA ALA A 7 -35.34 0.84 -34.16
C ALA A 7 -33.86 1.08 -34.54
N GLY A 8 -33.69 1.49 -35.79
CA GLY A 8 -32.44 1.81 -36.43
C GLY A 8 -31.82 3.11 -35.90
N TRP A 9 -30.53 3.15 -35.89
CA TRP A 9 -29.75 4.39 -35.75
C TRP A 9 -28.99 4.68 -37.03
N GLY A 10 -29.35 5.80 -37.63
CA GLY A 10 -28.87 6.26 -38.90
C GLY A 10 -27.39 6.60 -38.93
N SER A 11 -26.78 6.23 -39.99
CA SER A 11 -25.46 6.64 -40.44
C SER A 11 -25.45 8.14 -40.79
N ASN A 12 -24.69 8.93 -40.05
CA ASN A 12 -24.30 10.27 -40.52
C ASN A 12 -22.83 10.26 -40.91
N ALA A 13 -22.66 10.46 -42.21
CA ALA A 13 -21.41 10.59 -42.94
C ALA A 13 -20.59 11.79 -42.46
N PHE A 14 -19.32 11.56 -42.18
CA PHE A 14 -18.32 12.62 -42.10
C PHE A 14 -17.77 12.96 -43.49
N PRO A 15 -17.67 14.22 -43.89
CA PRO A 15 -17.11 14.58 -45.18
C PRO A 15 -15.58 14.45 -45.19
N ALA A 16 -15.09 13.70 -46.16
CA ALA A 16 -13.68 13.60 -46.49
C ALA A 16 -13.19 14.91 -47.10
N VAL A 17 -12.28 15.59 -46.38
CA VAL A 17 -11.44 16.62 -47.00
C VAL A 17 -9.98 16.12 -46.90
N ILE A 18 -9.60 15.38 -47.96
CA ILE A 18 -8.19 15.06 -48.21
C ILE A 18 -7.61 16.26 -48.95
N ARG A 19 -6.85 17.12 -48.23
CA ARG A 19 -5.88 18.00 -48.86
C ARG A 19 -4.51 17.34 -48.77
N SER A 20 -3.96 17.08 -49.94
CA SER A 20 -2.59 16.66 -50.21
C SER A 20 -1.59 17.62 -49.59
N VAL A 21 -0.80 17.09 -48.63
CA VAL A 21 0.39 17.76 -48.09
C VAL A 21 1.61 17.18 -48.80
N PRO A 22 2.52 18.02 -49.36
CA PRO A 22 3.68 17.54 -50.09
C PRO A 22 4.68 16.85 -49.15
N ALA A 23 5.33 15.81 -49.65
CA ALA A 23 6.37 15.05 -48.99
C ALA A 23 7.56 15.96 -48.66
N GLY A 24 7.58 16.52 -47.45
CA GLY A 24 8.70 17.22 -46.85
C GLY A 24 9.10 16.46 -45.57
N THR A 25 10.33 16.01 -45.59
CA THR A 25 11.07 15.33 -44.52
C THR A 25 10.73 15.87 -43.15
N ILE A 26 9.96 15.06 -42.37
CA ILE A 26 9.76 15.28 -40.95
C ILE A 26 10.96 14.65 -40.22
N PRO A 27 11.69 15.39 -39.37
CA PRO A 27 12.83 14.80 -38.63
C PRO A 27 12.35 13.96 -37.46
N TYR A 28 11.80 12.80 -37.75
CA TYR A 28 11.42 11.81 -36.72
C TYR A 28 12.62 11.12 -36.06
N GLN A 29 13.81 11.22 -36.65
CA GLN A 29 15.01 10.59 -36.12
C GLN A 29 15.62 11.29 -34.89
N ASN A 30 15.37 12.57 -34.69
CA ASN A 30 15.96 13.30 -33.55
C ASN A 30 15.14 13.24 -32.26
N ALA A 31 13.87 12.85 -32.32
CA ALA A 31 13.03 12.70 -31.12
C ALA A 31 13.25 11.35 -30.41
N MET A 32 13.66 10.30 -31.14
CA MET A 32 13.93 8.98 -30.54
C MET A 32 15.33 8.86 -29.91
N SER A 33 16.32 9.66 -30.35
CA SER A 33 17.67 9.57 -29.80
C SER A 33 17.85 10.27 -28.43
N GLN A 34 16.95 11.17 -28.05
CA GLN A 34 16.95 11.78 -26.73
C GLN A 34 16.21 10.98 -25.65
N ALA A 35 15.41 9.98 -26.02
CA ALA A 35 14.64 9.15 -25.09
C ALA A 35 15.46 8.02 -24.44
N GLN A 36 16.73 7.85 -24.75
CA GLN A 36 17.52 6.67 -24.37
C GLN A 36 18.65 6.90 -23.37
N ASN A 37 18.64 8.04 -22.66
CA ASN A 37 19.57 8.20 -21.55
C ASN A 37 18.89 7.65 -20.28
N PRO A 38 19.35 6.52 -19.69
CA PRO A 38 18.69 5.89 -18.53
C PRO A 38 18.62 6.81 -17.31
N LYS A 39 19.45 7.87 -17.27
CA LYS A 39 19.35 8.92 -16.24
C LYS A 39 18.13 9.82 -16.43
N ASN A 40 17.69 10.04 -17.69
CA ASN A 40 16.53 10.87 -17.97
C ASN A 40 15.21 10.13 -17.74
N ASN A 41 15.16 8.82 -17.94
CA ASN A 41 13.92 8.05 -17.77
C ASN A 41 13.46 7.99 -16.31
N LEU A 42 14.38 7.84 -15.36
CA LEU A 42 14.02 7.82 -13.93
C LEU A 42 13.51 9.19 -13.48
N MET A 43 14.19 10.26 -13.91
CA MET A 43 13.82 11.63 -13.57
C MET A 43 12.50 12.05 -14.23
N THR A 44 12.26 11.61 -15.48
CA THR A 44 11.00 11.84 -16.21
C THR A 44 9.84 11.08 -15.56
N THR A 45 10.06 9.85 -15.11
CA THR A 45 9.03 9.05 -14.41
C THR A 45 8.71 9.63 -13.04
N LEU A 46 9.71 10.10 -12.30
CA LEU A 46 9.51 10.78 -11.01
C LEU A 46 8.82 12.14 -11.18
N LEU A 47 9.16 12.90 -12.21
CA LEU A 47 8.49 14.16 -12.55
C LEU A 47 7.05 13.93 -12.97
N LEU A 48 6.77 12.89 -13.76
CA LEU A 48 5.41 12.53 -14.16
C LEU A 48 4.56 12.12 -12.94
N ALA A 49 5.10 11.30 -12.05
CA ALA A 49 4.44 10.92 -10.80
C ALA A 49 4.19 12.13 -9.88
N ALA A 50 5.15 13.04 -9.78
CA ALA A 50 5.01 14.28 -9.01
C ALA A 50 3.98 15.23 -9.65
N THR A 51 3.93 15.31 -10.99
CA THR A 51 2.96 16.16 -11.72
C THR A 51 1.55 15.62 -11.59
N ILE A 52 1.36 14.29 -11.63
CA ILE A 52 0.06 13.65 -11.39
C ILE A 52 -0.38 13.89 -9.94
N PHE A 53 0.53 13.75 -8.97
CA PHE A 53 0.24 14.00 -7.56
C PHE A 53 -0.13 15.47 -7.29
N LEU A 54 0.62 16.42 -7.86
CA LEU A 54 0.31 17.87 -7.79
C LEU A 54 -0.98 18.21 -8.53
N GLY A 55 -1.26 17.57 -9.68
CA GLY A 55 -2.51 17.73 -10.42
C GLY A 55 -3.72 17.30 -9.60
N ILE A 56 -3.65 16.17 -8.90
CA ILE A 56 -4.70 15.70 -8.01
C ILE A 56 -4.92 16.69 -6.86
N GLN A 57 -3.86 17.25 -6.28
CA GLN A 57 -3.98 18.26 -5.21
C GLN A 57 -4.58 19.58 -5.70
N LEU A 58 -4.28 20.02 -6.92
CA LEU A 58 -4.83 21.26 -7.50
C LEU A 58 -6.32 21.10 -7.87
N PHE A 59 -6.75 19.92 -8.32
CA PHE A 59 -8.15 19.67 -8.63
C PHE A 59 -9.05 19.46 -7.40
N THR A 60 -8.49 19.08 -6.25
CA THR A 60 -9.25 18.92 -4.99
C THR A 60 -9.29 20.19 -4.13
N GLY A 61 -8.56 21.24 -4.51
CA GLY A 61 -8.39 22.48 -3.72
C GLY A 61 -9.33 23.64 -4.04
N GLY A 62 -10.25 23.51 -4.98
CA GLY A 62 -11.08 24.62 -5.47
C GLY A 62 -12.50 24.66 -4.86
N THR A 63 -12.65 24.65 -3.53
CA THR A 63 -13.94 25.02 -2.92
C THR A 63 -14.01 26.53 -2.81
N GLN A 64 -14.97 27.14 -3.53
CA GLN A 64 -15.39 28.53 -3.28
C GLN A 64 -15.68 28.70 -1.79
N ARG A 65 -14.93 29.56 -1.11
CA ARG A 65 -15.21 29.95 0.27
C ARG A 65 -16.48 30.78 0.27
N THR A 66 -17.63 30.12 0.40
CA THR A 66 -18.86 30.82 0.85
C THR A 66 -18.60 31.31 2.26
N VAL A 67 -18.75 32.61 2.48
CA VAL A 67 -18.59 33.21 3.81
C VAL A 67 -19.63 32.58 4.74
N GLU A 68 -19.19 31.85 5.75
CA GLU A 68 -20.06 31.20 6.72
C GLU A 68 -20.60 32.29 7.69
N THR A 69 -21.90 32.52 7.67
CA THR A 69 -22.56 33.54 8.47
C THR A 69 -23.05 33.02 9.82
N ARG A 70 -23.17 31.71 10.00
CA ARG A 70 -23.61 31.08 11.25
C ARG A 70 -22.51 31.15 12.31
N THR A 71 -22.89 31.21 13.58
CA THR A 71 -21.97 31.09 14.71
C THR A 71 -21.49 29.63 14.88
N SER A 72 -20.37 29.44 15.58
CA SER A 72 -19.85 28.10 15.90
C SER A 72 -20.91 27.26 16.65
N ASP A 73 -21.66 27.86 17.59
CA ASP A 73 -22.70 27.15 18.34
C ASP A 73 -23.90 26.74 17.45
N GLN A 74 -24.29 27.55 16.46
CA GLN A 74 -25.31 27.18 15.48
C GLN A 74 -24.87 26.04 14.57
N ILE A 75 -23.60 26.04 14.16
CA ILE A 75 -23.02 24.95 13.36
C ILE A 75 -22.96 23.66 14.18
N PHE A 76 -22.53 23.72 15.44
CA PHE A 76 -22.52 22.58 16.34
C PHE A 76 -23.92 22.00 16.60
N ALA A 77 -24.92 22.83 16.82
CA ALA A 77 -26.34 22.41 16.96
C ALA A 77 -26.83 21.69 15.69
N ASN A 78 -26.43 22.17 14.51
CA ASN A 78 -26.73 21.49 13.24
C ASN A 78 -26.02 20.12 13.14
N MET A 79 -24.76 20.02 13.57
CA MET A 79 -24.05 18.74 13.66
C MET A 79 -24.75 17.73 14.59
N GLN A 80 -25.29 18.18 15.73
CA GLN A 80 -26.12 17.36 16.62
C GLN A 80 -27.39 16.85 15.94
N LYS A 81 -28.07 17.70 15.13
CA LYS A 81 -29.20 17.26 14.31
C LYS A 81 -28.77 16.20 13.29
N MET A 82 -27.65 16.42 12.57
CA MET A 82 -27.09 15.45 11.60
C MET A 82 -26.73 14.13 12.28
N ASN A 83 -26.24 14.14 13.52
CA ASN A 83 -25.98 12.93 14.29
C ASN A 83 -27.26 12.12 14.57
N ARG A 84 -28.39 12.81 14.91
CA ARG A 84 -29.69 12.16 15.07
C ARG A 84 -30.21 11.52 13.79
N GLU A 85 -30.01 12.19 12.66
CA GLU A 85 -30.44 11.73 11.32
C GLU A 85 -29.44 10.82 10.59
N ILE A 86 -28.30 10.56 11.20
CA ILE A 86 -27.21 9.72 10.64
C ILE A 86 -26.70 10.27 9.30
N LEU A 87 -26.58 11.58 9.15
CA LEU A 87 -26.09 12.23 7.94
C LEU A 87 -24.56 12.33 7.95
N ASP A 88 -23.89 11.20 7.70
CA ASP A 88 -22.43 11.03 7.83
C ASP A 88 -21.61 11.85 6.83
N VAL A 89 -22.06 11.99 5.58
CA VAL A 89 -21.36 12.82 4.58
C VAL A 89 -21.50 14.30 4.90
N SER A 90 -22.71 14.74 5.27
CA SER A 90 -23.01 16.13 5.57
C SER A 90 -22.29 16.60 6.83
N ILE A 91 -22.20 15.77 7.88
CA ILE A 91 -21.52 16.15 9.13
C ILE A 91 -20.00 16.33 8.95
N VAL A 92 -19.37 15.62 8.00
CA VAL A 92 -17.95 15.82 7.69
C VAL A 92 -17.70 17.20 7.11
N ALA A 93 -18.55 17.64 6.17
CA ALA A 93 -18.47 18.99 5.60
C ALA A 93 -18.77 20.07 6.65
N GLU A 94 -19.77 19.83 7.50
CA GLU A 94 -20.16 20.76 8.56
C GLU A 94 -19.08 20.89 9.65
N TYR A 95 -18.38 19.80 9.98
CA TYR A 95 -17.22 19.83 10.89
C TYR A 95 -16.11 20.77 10.39
N GLY A 96 -15.81 20.76 9.09
CA GLY A 96 -14.81 21.68 8.52
C GLY A 96 -15.20 23.15 8.68
N LYS A 97 -16.50 23.47 8.50
CA LYS A 97 -17.03 24.83 8.72
C LYS A 97 -16.96 25.21 10.21
N TYR A 98 -17.34 24.28 11.09
CA TYR A 98 -17.25 24.48 12.54
C TYR A 98 -15.82 24.81 12.99
N GLU A 99 -14.85 24.00 12.56
CA GLU A 99 -13.44 24.20 12.91
C GLU A 99 -12.93 25.58 12.47
N GLY A 100 -13.24 26.00 11.22
CA GLY A 100 -12.87 27.30 10.70
C GLY A 100 -13.50 28.44 11.50
N LYS A 101 -14.82 28.36 11.75
CA LYS A 101 -15.56 29.39 12.46
C LYS A 101 -15.18 29.51 13.93
N LEU A 102 -15.01 28.40 14.63
CA LEU A 102 -14.56 28.39 16.02
C LEU A 102 -13.18 29.03 16.19
N LYS A 103 -12.25 28.75 15.28
CA LYS A 103 -10.91 29.38 15.30
C LYS A 103 -10.97 30.88 15.03
N GLU A 104 -11.85 31.33 14.14
CA GLU A 104 -12.10 32.76 13.87
C GLU A 104 -12.66 33.45 15.10
N GLU A 105 -13.75 32.91 15.71
CA GLU A 105 -14.37 33.43 16.90
C GLU A 105 -13.45 33.42 18.13
N ALA A 106 -12.63 32.40 18.26
CA ALA A 106 -11.64 32.27 19.33
C ALA A 106 -10.60 33.41 19.30
N LYS A 107 -10.14 33.77 18.10
CA LYS A 107 -9.26 34.94 17.92
C LYS A 107 -9.96 36.25 18.24
N ALA A 108 -11.19 36.41 17.76
CA ALA A 108 -11.95 37.65 17.97
C ALA A 108 -12.35 37.88 19.43
N LYS A 109 -12.68 36.80 20.17
CA LYS A 109 -13.16 36.84 21.56
C LYS A 109 -12.06 36.51 22.58
N ASN A 110 -10.84 36.26 22.14
CA ASN A 110 -9.70 35.90 22.99
C ASN A 110 -9.98 34.67 23.87
N ILE A 111 -10.64 33.63 23.29
CA ILE A 111 -10.98 32.40 24.01
C ILE A 111 -9.70 31.59 24.31
N PRO A 112 -9.52 31.05 25.52
CA PRO A 112 -8.37 30.22 25.86
C PRO A 112 -8.23 29.01 24.93
N GLN A 113 -7.03 28.71 24.48
CA GLN A 113 -6.75 27.61 23.55
C GLN A 113 -7.26 26.25 24.08
N LYS A 114 -7.18 26.02 25.39
CA LYS A 114 -7.72 24.82 26.04
C LYS A 114 -9.21 24.62 25.79
N GLU A 115 -9.99 25.70 25.86
CA GLU A 115 -11.45 25.65 25.61
C GLU A 115 -11.74 25.39 24.12
N VAL A 116 -10.97 26.00 23.22
CA VAL A 116 -11.07 25.77 21.78
C VAL A 116 -10.79 24.30 21.46
N ASP A 117 -9.72 23.74 22.02
CA ASP A 117 -9.33 22.34 21.80
C ASP A 117 -10.39 21.36 22.32
N GLN A 118 -10.99 21.63 23.47
CA GLN A 118 -12.07 20.81 24.02
C GLN A 118 -13.32 20.86 23.13
N LYS A 119 -13.74 22.04 22.64
CA LYS A 119 -14.86 22.18 21.71
C LYS A 119 -14.59 21.49 20.36
N LEU A 120 -13.40 21.63 19.82
CA LEU A 120 -12.99 20.92 18.61
C LEU A 120 -13.03 19.41 18.80
N LEU A 121 -12.59 18.93 19.96
CA LEU A 121 -12.61 17.51 20.29
C LEU A 121 -14.05 16.98 20.40
N GLN A 122 -14.96 17.71 21.04
CA GLN A 122 -16.38 17.35 21.09
C GLN A 122 -17.01 17.24 19.70
N ALA A 123 -16.75 18.21 18.83
CA ALA A 123 -17.22 18.18 17.44
C ALA A 123 -16.63 17.03 16.64
N PHE A 124 -15.34 16.74 16.87
CA PHE A 124 -14.66 15.58 16.26
C PHE A 124 -15.27 14.26 16.71
N LEU A 125 -15.52 14.06 18.00
CA LEU A 125 -16.18 12.87 18.53
C LEU A 125 -17.59 12.69 17.96
N LEU A 126 -18.37 13.78 17.87
CA LEU A 126 -19.70 13.77 17.30
C LEU A 126 -19.71 13.36 15.82
N LYS A 127 -18.81 13.93 15.02
CA LYS A 127 -18.60 13.56 13.61
C LYS A 127 -18.24 12.08 13.49
N THR A 128 -17.24 11.62 14.26
CA THR A 128 -16.75 10.26 14.21
C THR A 128 -17.79 9.24 14.65
N HIS A 129 -18.57 9.55 15.69
CA HIS A 129 -19.71 8.75 16.12
C HIS A 129 -20.74 8.62 15.01
N THR A 130 -21.08 9.72 14.30
CA THR A 130 -22.06 9.69 13.20
C THR A 130 -21.57 8.78 12.06
N SER A 131 -20.30 8.89 11.70
CA SER A 131 -19.70 8.06 10.65
C SER A 131 -19.66 6.58 11.03
N ALA A 132 -19.29 6.27 12.27
CA ALA A 132 -19.28 4.92 12.79
C ALA A 132 -20.69 4.30 12.82
N LYS A 133 -21.67 5.04 13.33
CA LYS A 133 -23.08 4.70 13.38
C LYS A 133 -23.65 4.42 11.98
N ALA A 134 -23.32 5.26 10.98
CA ALA A 134 -23.70 5.03 9.60
C ALA A 134 -23.08 3.76 9.02
N GLY A 135 -21.80 3.49 9.32
CA GLY A 135 -21.09 2.29 8.92
C GLY A 135 -21.72 1.03 9.49
N THR A 136 -22.02 1.01 10.78
CA THR A 136 -22.68 -0.13 11.46
C THR A 136 -24.11 -0.34 10.93
N ALA A 137 -24.91 0.71 10.78
CA ALA A 137 -26.28 0.61 10.29
C ALA A 137 -26.34 0.06 8.86
N LYS A 138 -25.42 0.49 7.99
CA LYS A 138 -25.35 0.06 6.59
C LYS A 138 -24.50 -1.22 6.38
N LYS A 139 -23.88 -1.72 7.43
CA LYS A 139 -22.89 -2.84 7.37
C LYS A 139 -21.71 -2.55 6.43
N GLU A 140 -21.29 -1.29 6.37
CA GLU A 140 -20.17 -0.84 5.53
C GLU A 140 -18.86 -0.82 6.32
N ILE A 141 -18.08 -1.88 6.25
CA ILE A 141 -16.76 -2.01 6.92
C ILE A 141 -15.84 -0.83 6.55
N GLY A 142 -15.85 -0.40 5.28
CA GLY A 142 -15.03 0.72 4.81
C GLY A 142 -15.28 2.03 5.57
N ARG A 143 -16.54 2.34 5.91
CA ARG A 143 -16.88 3.53 6.71
C ARG A 143 -16.37 3.41 8.14
N LEU A 144 -16.57 2.25 8.76
CA LEU A 144 -16.05 2.00 10.10
C LEU A 144 -14.52 2.08 10.14
N ASN A 145 -13.83 1.53 9.13
CA ASN A 145 -12.39 1.65 8.99
C ASN A 145 -11.94 3.11 8.86
N THR A 146 -12.68 3.93 8.10
CA THR A 146 -12.38 5.36 7.98
C THR A 146 -12.56 6.07 9.32
N ALA A 147 -13.64 5.79 10.04
CA ALA A 147 -13.88 6.33 11.38
C ALA A 147 -12.77 5.92 12.36
N PHE A 148 -12.36 4.66 12.34
CA PHE A 148 -11.26 4.14 13.14
C PHE A 148 -9.94 4.86 12.82
N THR A 149 -9.57 4.94 11.55
CA THR A 149 -8.30 5.55 11.11
C THR A 149 -8.20 7.02 11.50
N GLN A 150 -9.32 7.74 11.52
CA GLN A 150 -9.35 9.13 11.99
C GLN A 150 -9.30 9.23 13.52
N LEU A 151 -9.94 8.29 14.24
CA LEU A 151 -10.01 8.31 15.70
C LEU A 151 -8.70 7.84 16.36
N ASP A 152 -8.05 6.81 15.84
CA ASP A 152 -6.91 6.16 16.49
C ASP A 152 -5.76 7.12 16.90
N PRO A 153 -5.26 8.02 16.04
CA PRO A 153 -4.22 8.98 16.46
C PRO A 153 -4.76 10.00 17.47
N LYS A 154 -6.01 10.42 17.34
CA LYS A 154 -6.66 11.34 18.30
C LYS A 154 -6.90 10.67 19.64
N HIS A 155 -7.34 9.41 19.65
CA HIS A 155 -7.55 8.64 20.87
C HIS A 155 -6.24 8.49 21.66
N ARG A 156 -5.12 8.20 21.00
CA ARG A 156 -3.81 8.15 21.65
C ARG A 156 -3.41 9.49 22.28
N ALA A 157 -3.62 10.59 21.54
CA ALA A 157 -3.38 11.93 22.06
C ALA A 157 -4.27 12.27 23.27
N MET A 158 -5.55 11.83 23.24
CA MET A 158 -6.49 12.03 24.35
C MET A 158 -6.08 11.24 25.59
N MET A 159 -5.63 9.98 25.43
CA MET A 159 -5.16 9.18 26.58
C MET A 159 -3.93 9.75 27.24
N SER A 160 -3.07 10.42 26.48
CA SER A 160 -1.84 11.05 26.99
C SER A 160 -2.07 12.44 27.61
N ASN A 161 -3.26 13.05 27.41
CA ASN A 161 -3.58 14.40 27.89
C ASN A 161 -4.72 14.36 28.92
N PRO A 162 -4.46 14.72 30.20
CA PRO A 162 -5.49 14.72 31.26
C PRO A 162 -6.70 15.60 30.95
N ASP A 163 -6.50 16.72 30.24
CA ASP A 163 -7.57 17.69 29.91
C ASP A 163 -8.51 17.16 28.81
N TRP A 164 -8.05 16.22 28.01
CA TRP A 164 -8.80 15.66 26.88
C TRP A 164 -9.45 14.32 27.20
N LYS A 165 -8.87 13.55 28.14
CA LYS A 165 -9.35 12.21 28.51
C LYS A 165 -10.81 12.19 28.96
N ASN A 166 -11.27 13.24 29.63
CA ASN A 166 -12.61 13.32 30.20
C ASN A 166 -13.59 14.09 29.29
N VAL A 167 -13.17 14.51 28.09
CA VAL A 167 -14.06 15.21 27.17
C VAL A 167 -15.11 14.25 26.65
N LYS A 168 -16.38 14.64 26.82
CA LYS A 168 -17.53 13.88 26.40
C LYS A 168 -18.46 14.74 25.54
N VAL A 169 -19.25 14.10 24.70
CA VAL A 169 -20.26 14.74 23.87
C VAL A 169 -21.56 13.93 23.90
N ALA A 170 -22.69 14.63 24.02
CA ALA A 170 -24.02 14.02 23.93
C ALA A 170 -24.28 13.57 22.48
N VAL A 171 -24.81 12.37 22.33
CA VAL A 171 -25.10 11.74 21.03
C VAL A 171 -26.48 11.13 21.05
N ALA A 172 -27.08 10.95 19.88
CA ALA A 172 -28.35 10.27 19.77
C ALA A 172 -28.17 8.75 19.73
N PRO A 173 -28.82 8.00 20.61
CA PRO A 173 -28.75 6.53 20.59
C PRO A 173 -29.45 5.95 19.36
N VAL A 174 -28.91 4.87 18.82
CA VAL A 174 -29.56 4.06 17.79
C VAL A 174 -29.33 2.59 18.04
N LYS A 175 -30.07 1.74 17.31
CA LYS A 175 -29.86 0.29 17.32
C LYS A 175 -28.41 -0.05 16.95
N GLY A 176 -27.71 -0.72 17.84
CA GLY A 176 -26.28 -1.05 17.70
C GLY A 176 -25.32 -0.03 18.36
N TYR A 177 -25.80 1.19 18.67
CA TYR A 177 -25.08 2.23 19.41
C TYR A 177 -26.00 2.86 20.47
N PRO A 178 -26.22 2.18 21.61
CA PRO A 178 -27.15 2.64 22.63
C PRO A 178 -26.63 3.82 23.47
N MET A 179 -25.42 4.32 23.19
CA MET A 179 -24.78 5.39 23.94
C MET A 179 -25.55 6.70 23.78
N THR A 180 -25.81 7.37 24.88
CA THR A 180 -26.36 8.75 24.93
C THR A 180 -25.26 9.80 25.05
N GLU A 181 -24.07 9.36 25.47
CA GLU A 181 -22.89 10.18 25.62
C GLU A 181 -21.66 9.36 25.20
N VAL A 182 -20.72 9.95 24.48
CA VAL A 182 -19.47 9.30 24.08
C VAL A 182 -18.26 10.10 24.52
N SER A 183 -17.24 9.39 24.99
CA SER A 183 -15.86 9.85 25.16
C SER A 183 -14.99 9.26 24.05
N GLY A 184 -13.74 9.72 23.95
CA GLY A 184 -12.80 9.12 23.01
C GLY A 184 -12.59 7.63 23.23
N ASP A 185 -12.47 7.22 24.48
CA ASP A 185 -12.23 5.81 24.86
C ASP A 185 -13.46 4.92 24.58
N SER A 186 -14.66 5.37 25.01
CA SER A 186 -15.88 4.59 24.78
C SER A 186 -16.19 4.42 23.29
N LEU A 187 -16.00 5.48 22.49
CA LEU A 187 -16.22 5.44 21.05
C LEU A 187 -15.17 4.55 20.35
N TYR A 188 -13.91 4.65 20.75
CA TYR A 188 -12.82 3.82 20.22
C TYR A 188 -13.11 2.33 20.45
N ASN A 189 -13.41 1.96 21.69
CA ASN A 189 -13.71 0.57 22.03
C ASN A 189 -14.94 0.05 21.28
N GLN A 190 -16.00 0.84 21.13
CA GLN A 190 -17.17 0.42 20.38
C GLN A 190 -16.87 0.20 18.90
N ILE A 191 -16.12 1.12 18.24
CA ILE A 191 -15.72 0.97 16.84
C ILE A 191 -14.85 -0.28 16.65
N VAL A 192 -13.91 -0.53 17.55
CA VAL A 192 -13.05 -1.74 17.51
C VAL A 192 -13.87 -3.01 17.61
N LEU A 193 -14.85 -3.07 18.54
CA LEU A 193 -15.73 -4.21 18.69
C LEU A 193 -16.58 -4.47 17.44
N ASP A 194 -17.16 -3.42 16.86
CA ASP A 194 -17.99 -3.53 15.66
C ASP A 194 -17.16 -3.97 14.45
N LEU A 195 -15.98 -3.40 14.28
CA LEU A 195 -15.06 -3.77 13.21
C LEU A 195 -14.57 -5.21 13.34
N SER A 196 -14.22 -5.64 14.55
CA SER A 196 -13.86 -7.02 14.81
C SER A 196 -15.02 -7.98 14.48
N ALA A 197 -16.24 -7.67 14.94
CA ALA A 197 -17.41 -8.49 14.68
C ALA A 197 -17.80 -8.58 13.19
N MET A 198 -17.63 -7.48 12.44
CA MET A 198 -17.89 -7.43 11.00
C MET A 198 -16.79 -8.14 10.21
N ASN A 199 -15.52 -7.86 10.49
CA ASN A 199 -14.39 -8.47 9.82
C ASN A 199 -14.30 -9.99 10.04
N LYS A 200 -14.75 -10.48 11.20
CA LYS A 200 -14.81 -11.92 11.48
C LYS A 200 -15.73 -12.66 10.51
N LYS A 201 -16.76 -12.01 9.99
CA LYS A 201 -17.74 -12.59 9.04
C LYS A 201 -17.41 -12.31 7.60
N ASP A 202 -16.51 -11.35 7.34
CA ASP A 202 -16.14 -10.94 6.00
C ASP A 202 -15.07 -11.85 5.42
N LEU A 203 -15.16 -12.10 4.11
CA LEU A 203 -14.22 -12.95 3.39
C LEU A 203 -13.40 -12.08 2.44
N VAL A 204 -12.09 -12.28 2.43
CA VAL A 204 -11.21 -11.63 1.44
C VAL A 204 -11.63 -12.10 0.06
N TRP A 205 -11.96 -11.15 -0.81
CA TRP A 205 -12.50 -11.39 -2.16
C TRP A 205 -13.77 -12.27 -2.19
N GLY A 206 -14.52 -12.29 -1.10
CA GLY A 206 -15.78 -13.04 -1.00
C GLY A 206 -15.65 -14.54 -0.78
N PHE A 207 -14.43 -15.12 -0.73
CA PHE A 207 -14.24 -16.57 -0.57
C PHE A 207 -13.07 -16.99 0.32
N ILE A 208 -12.11 -16.11 0.65
CA ILE A 208 -10.94 -16.45 1.45
C ILE A 208 -11.16 -16.05 2.91
N PRO A 209 -11.14 -17.00 3.87
CA PRO A 209 -11.34 -16.73 5.29
C PRO A 209 -10.06 -16.14 5.94
N GLY A 210 -9.68 -14.92 5.53
CA GLY A 210 -8.43 -14.31 5.95
C GLY A 210 -8.35 -14.02 7.46
N TYR A 211 -9.44 -13.53 8.06
CA TYR A 211 -9.54 -13.33 9.50
C TYR A 211 -9.36 -14.67 10.25
N GLN A 212 -10.12 -15.68 9.84
CA GLN A 212 -10.13 -16.99 10.50
C GLN A 212 -8.77 -17.69 10.42
N LEU A 213 -8.02 -17.48 9.34
CA LEU A 213 -6.68 -18.04 9.18
C LEU A 213 -5.72 -17.47 10.23
N ILE A 214 -5.73 -16.16 10.44
CA ILE A 214 -4.85 -15.52 11.43
C ILE A 214 -5.32 -15.87 12.84
N ASP A 215 -6.65 -15.85 13.08
CA ASP A 215 -7.25 -16.22 14.35
C ASP A 215 -6.90 -17.66 14.75
N PHE A 216 -6.88 -18.57 13.79
CA PHE A 216 -6.43 -19.96 14.00
C PHE A 216 -4.99 -20.01 14.54
N PHE A 217 -4.05 -19.24 13.97
CA PHE A 217 -2.67 -19.21 14.46
C PHE A 217 -2.55 -18.59 15.85
N VAL A 218 -3.33 -17.54 16.14
CA VAL A 218 -3.36 -16.92 17.47
C VAL A 218 -3.90 -17.91 18.51
N ASN A 219 -5.00 -18.61 18.20
CA ASN A 219 -5.61 -19.58 19.10
C ASN A 219 -4.74 -20.85 19.27
N LEU A 220 -4.07 -21.31 18.20
CA LEU A 220 -3.13 -22.43 18.23
C LEU A 220 -1.99 -22.19 19.24
N THR A 221 -1.62 -20.94 19.44
CA THR A 221 -0.56 -20.54 20.37
C THR A 221 -1.07 -20.04 21.73
N GLY A 222 -2.36 -20.24 22.01
CA GLY A 222 -3.00 -19.98 23.29
C GLY A 222 -3.49 -18.55 23.50
N ALA A 223 -3.58 -17.74 22.43
CA ALA A 223 -4.09 -16.36 22.43
C ALA A 223 -3.43 -15.44 23.49
N ASN A 224 -2.17 -15.70 23.84
CA ASN A 224 -1.43 -14.91 24.81
C ASN A 224 -1.00 -13.56 24.21
N PRO A 225 -1.33 -12.42 24.85
CA PRO A 225 -0.99 -11.08 24.36
C PRO A 225 0.50 -10.87 24.08
N ASN A 226 1.38 -11.50 24.85
CA ASN A 226 2.82 -11.22 24.80
C ASN A 226 3.53 -11.86 23.58
N TYR A 227 2.98 -12.94 23.00
CA TYR A 227 3.67 -13.64 21.91
C TYR A 227 2.75 -14.22 20.83
N SER A 228 1.48 -14.58 21.12
CA SER A 228 0.65 -15.30 20.15
C SER A 228 0.38 -14.50 18.88
N TYR A 229 0.17 -13.20 18.99
CA TYR A 229 -0.09 -12.32 17.83
C TYR A 229 1.17 -12.10 16.96
N THR A 230 2.34 -12.00 17.59
CA THR A 230 3.64 -11.95 16.88
C THR A 230 3.93 -13.29 16.20
N LEU A 231 3.68 -14.40 16.92
CA LEU A 231 3.88 -15.73 16.37
C LEU A 231 2.89 -16.04 15.23
N ALA A 232 1.67 -15.51 15.29
CA ALA A 232 0.72 -15.61 14.18
C ALA A 232 1.23 -14.88 12.92
N ALA A 233 1.83 -13.70 13.06
CA ALA A 233 2.47 -13.00 11.94
C ALA A 233 3.66 -13.80 11.37
N PHE A 234 4.45 -14.42 12.23
CA PHE A 234 5.55 -15.32 11.84
C PHE A 234 5.04 -16.56 11.08
N LEU A 235 4.04 -17.25 11.63
CA LEU A 235 3.43 -18.44 11.01
C LEU A 235 2.76 -18.10 9.68
N LEU A 236 2.09 -16.96 9.59
CA LEU A 236 1.51 -16.48 8.34
C LEU A 236 2.61 -16.25 7.29
N ALA A 237 3.73 -15.62 7.66
CA ALA A 237 4.87 -15.42 6.77
C ALA A 237 5.48 -16.75 6.32
N LEU A 238 5.57 -17.73 7.22
CA LEU A 238 6.07 -19.08 6.92
C LEU A 238 5.17 -19.81 5.93
N VAL A 239 3.85 -19.80 6.16
CA VAL A 239 2.86 -20.43 5.27
C VAL A 239 2.86 -19.78 3.89
N VAL A 240 2.84 -18.45 3.84
CA VAL A 240 2.92 -17.70 2.57
C VAL A 240 4.21 -18.07 1.83
N ARG A 241 5.33 -18.13 2.55
CA ARG A 241 6.61 -18.50 1.96
C ARG A 241 6.63 -19.94 1.45
N ALA A 242 6.01 -20.87 2.16
CA ALA A 242 5.87 -22.26 1.73
C ALA A 242 5.03 -22.36 0.43
N ILE A 243 3.94 -21.61 0.33
CA ILE A 243 3.10 -21.57 -0.88
C ILE A 243 3.88 -21.01 -2.08
N VAL A 244 4.63 -19.93 -1.86
CA VAL A 244 5.41 -19.27 -2.93
C VAL A 244 6.72 -20.00 -3.23
N PHE A 245 7.14 -20.92 -2.37
CA PHE A 245 8.45 -21.60 -2.47
C PHE A 245 8.75 -22.16 -3.87
N PRO A 246 7.88 -22.97 -4.52
CA PRO A 246 8.18 -23.53 -5.84
C PRO A 246 8.35 -22.45 -6.91
N LEU A 247 7.57 -21.37 -6.83
CA LEU A 247 7.63 -20.23 -7.74
C LEU A 247 8.94 -19.44 -7.54
N ALA A 248 9.28 -19.17 -6.28
CA ALA A 248 10.53 -18.50 -5.91
C ALA A 248 11.76 -19.31 -6.32
N GLN A 249 11.72 -20.65 -6.22
CA GLN A 249 12.80 -21.52 -6.71
C GLN A 249 12.99 -21.39 -8.22
N LYS A 250 11.91 -21.38 -9.01
CA LYS A 250 12.01 -21.16 -10.46
C LYS A 250 12.64 -19.81 -10.80
N GLN A 251 12.30 -18.76 -10.05
CA GLN A 251 12.89 -17.43 -10.22
C GLN A 251 14.39 -17.42 -9.89
N LEU A 252 14.79 -18.07 -8.80
CA LEU A 252 16.19 -18.19 -8.41
C LEU A 252 16.99 -19.01 -9.44
N MET A 253 16.43 -20.11 -9.93
CA MET A 253 17.05 -20.92 -10.99
C MET A 253 17.22 -20.12 -12.27
N PHE A 254 16.19 -19.37 -12.70
CA PHE A 254 16.31 -18.47 -13.84
C PHE A 254 17.44 -17.45 -13.68
N GLY A 255 17.54 -16.79 -12.52
CA GLY A 255 18.63 -15.86 -12.22
C GLY A 255 20.00 -16.51 -12.35
N ARG A 256 20.15 -17.75 -11.88
CA ARG A 256 21.41 -18.53 -11.98
C ARG A 256 21.74 -18.96 -13.41
N GLN A 257 20.75 -19.34 -14.20
CA GLN A 257 20.91 -19.62 -15.62
C GLN A 257 21.37 -18.37 -16.39
N MET A 258 20.78 -17.21 -16.08
CA MET A 258 21.20 -15.93 -16.64
C MET A 258 22.66 -15.59 -16.30
N MET A 259 23.12 -15.92 -15.09
CA MET A 259 24.54 -15.77 -14.72
C MET A 259 25.48 -16.64 -15.58
N GLN A 260 25.07 -17.85 -15.94
CA GLN A 260 25.87 -18.72 -16.82
C GLN A 260 25.90 -18.20 -18.26
N LEU A 261 24.86 -17.54 -18.76
CA LEU A 261 24.84 -16.93 -20.10
C LEU A 261 25.59 -15.60 -20.18
N GLN A 262 25.97 -15.04 -19.05
CA GLN A 262 26.54 -13.71 -18.98
C GLN A 262 27.80 -13.50 -19.85
N PRO A 263 28.81 -14.41 -19.89
CA PRO A 263 29.97 -14.23 -20.75
C PRO A 263 29.59 -14.10 -22.24
N LEU A 264 28.64 -14.93 -22.70
CA LEU A 264 28.15 -14.87 -24.09
C LEU A 264 27.36 -13.60 -24.36
N SER A 265 26.50 -13.19 -23.42
CA SER A 265 25.76 -11.93 -23.50
C SER A 265 26.70 -10.71 -23.54
N LYS A 266 27.84 -10.78 -22.84
CA LYS A 266 28.85 -9.74 -22.87
C LYS A 266 29.54 -9.64 -24.22
N GLU A 267 29.90 -10.76 -24.82
CA GLU A 267 30.50 -10.83 -26.18
C GLU A 267 29.56 -10.19 -27.23
N ILE A 268 28.26 -10.53 -27.18
CA ILE A 268 27.24 -9.91 -28.03
C ILE A 268 27.18 -8.40 -27.80
N LYS A 269 27.18 -7.95 -26.55
CA LYS A 269 27.14 -6.53 -26.22
C LYS A 269 28.39 -5.79 -26.75
N GLU A 270 29.57 -6.35 -26.60
CA GLU A 270 30.84 -5.79 -27.09
C GLU A 270 30.84 -5.67 -28.61
N LYS A 271 30.29 -6.64 -29.33
CA LYS A 271 30.14 -6.63 -30.80
C LYS A 271 29.32 -5.43 -31.30
N TYR A 272 28.32 -4.99 -30.57
CA TYR A 272 27.42 -3.89 -30.93
C TYR A 272 27.71 -2.60 -30.17
N THR A 273 28.84 -2.50 -29.48
CA THR A 273 29.25 -1.30 -28.74
C THR A 273 30.50 -0.69 -29.38
N ASP A 274 30.49 0.58 -29.69
CA ASP A 274 31.64 1.30 -30.23
C ASP A 274 32.72 1.58 -29.16
N LYS A 275 33.88 2.11 -29.58
CA LYS A 275 34.98 2.49 -28.68
C LYS A 275 34.59 3.58 -27.65
N LYS A 276 33.50 4.29 -27.86
CA LYS A 276 32.96 5.32 -26.97
C LYS A 276 31.90 4.78 -26.00
N GLY A 277 31.60 3.47 -26.05
CA GLY A 277 30.60 2.83 -25.22
C GLY A 277 29.16 3.06 -25.68
N GLN A 278 28.95 3.55 -26.91
CA GLN A 278 27.61 3.75 -27.49
C GLN A 278 27.18 2.51 -28.29
N MET A 279 25.91 2.16 -28.21
CA MET A 279 25.34 1.04 -28.97
C MET A 279 25.21 1.43 -30.44
N THR A 280 25.83 0.69 -31.34
CA THR A 280 25.86 0.95 -32.79
C THR A 280 24.58 0.49 -33.48
N ASP A 281 24.05 -0.69 -33.10
CA ASP A 281 22.80 -1.22 -33.62
C ASP A 281 22.03 -1.96 -32.49
N GLN A 282 21.04 -1.27 -31.95
CA GLN A 282 20.24 -1.78 -30.86
C GLN A 282 19.28 -2.90 -31.28
N VAL A 283 18.81 -2.87 -32.52
CA VAL A 283 17.85 -3.86 -33.04
C VAL A 283 18.59 -5.18 -33.26
N ALA A 284 19.75 -5.14 -33.92
CA ALA A 284 20.57 -6.34 -34.12
C ALA A 284 21.06 -6.93 -32.77
N PHE A 285 21.46 -6.10 -31.81
CA PHE A 285 21.80 -6.53 -30.45
C PHE A 285 20.65 -7.26 -29.77
N GLN A 286 19.41 -6.72 -29.84
CA GLN A 286 18.22 -7.37 -29.25
C GLN A 286 17.91 -8.70 -29.93
N GLN A 287 17.99 -8.76 -31.26
CA GLN A 287 17.75 -9.98 -32.03
C GLN A 287 18.75 -11.08 -31.66
N GLU A 288 20.05 -10.76 -31.63
CA GLU A 288 21.09 -11.74 -31.29
C GLU A 288 21.00 -12.17 -29.83
N SER A 289 20.66 -11.27 -28.92
CA SER A 289 20.40 -11.60 -27.50
C SER A 289 19.18 -12.53 -27.34
N MET A 290 18.10 -12.29 -28.09
CA MET A 290 16.93 -13.16 -28.07
C MET A 290 17.22 -14.53 -28.69
N GLN A 291 18.08 -14.58 -29.71
CA GLN A 291 18.55 -15.84 -30.29
C GLN A 291 19.38 -16.61 -29.28
N LEU A 292 20.32 -15.96 -28.57
CA LEU A 292 21.07 -16.57 -27.49
C LEU A 292 20.16 -17.26 -26.45
N TYR A 293 19.09 -16.58 -26.01
CA TYR A 293 18.15 -17.17 -25.06
C TYR A 293 17.45 -18.40 -25.64
N ARG A 294 17.04 -18.36 -26.92
CA ARG A 294 16.43 -19.51 -27.61
C ARG A 294 17.39 -20.68 -27.74
N ASP A 295 18.64 -20.41 -28.11
CA ASP A 295 19.67 -21.44 -28.27
C ASP A 295 19.94 -22.24 -26.99
N TYR A 296 19.71 -21.62 -25.83
CA TYR A 296 19.85 -22.25 -24.52
C TYR A 296 18.49 -22.58 -23.86
N GLY A 297 17.37 -22.48 -24.57
CA GLY A 297 16.05 -22.82 -24.07
C GLY A 297 15.55 -21.95 -22.92
N ILE A 298 16.07 -20.72 -22.81
CA ILE A 298 15.71 -19.80 -21.72
C ILE A 298 14.65 -18.82 -22.20
N ASN A 299 13.53 -18.79 -21.47
CA ASN A 299 12.48 -17.80 -21.70
C ASN A 299 12.72 -16.56 -20.82
N PRO A 300 13.06 -15.37 -21.38
CA PRO A 300 13.31 -14.18 -20.59
C PRO A 300 12.07 -13.70 -19.81
N ALA A 301 10.85 -14.01 -20.28
CA ALA A 301 9.63 -13.69 -19.55
C ALA A 301 9.46 -14.51 -18.26
N ALA A 302 10.14 -15.66 -18.13
CA ALA A 302 10.10 -16.48 -16.91
C ALA A 302 10.71 -15.76 -15.69
N GLY A 303 11.54 -14.73 -15.89
CA GLY A 303 12.10 -13.92 -14.81
C GLY A 303 11.11 -12.99 -14.14
N CYS A 304 10.13 -12.46 -14.87
CA CYS A 304 9.13 -11.52 -14.32
C CYS A 304 7.80 -12.21 -13.95
N ALA A 305 7.48 -13.38 -14.54
CA ALA A 305 6.24 -14.10 -14.26
C ALA A 305 6.01 -14.40 -12.76
N PRO A 306 7.02 -14.81 -11.96
CA PRO A 306 6.84 -15.04 -10.54
C PRO A 306 6.46 -13.79 -9.76
N ALA A 307 6.99 -12.62 -10.11
CA ALA A 307 6.67 -11.36 -9.45
C ALA A 307 5.20 -10.97 -9.71
N LEU A 308 4.71 -11.16 -10.93
CA LEU A 308 3.31 -10.91 -11.28
C LEU A 308 2.37 -11.89 -10.55
N ALA A 309 2.73 -13.16 -10.45
CA ALA A 309 1.94 -14.16 -9.74
C ALA A 309 1.94 -13.92 -8.21
N GLN A 310 2.93 -13.24 -7.66
CA GLN A 310 3.00 -12.90 -6.25
C GLN A 310 2.05 -11.76 -5.85
N LEU A 311 1.68 -10.86 -6.78
CA LEU A 311 0.81 -9.72 -6.50
C LEU A 311 -0.58 -10.11 -5.95
N PRO A 312 -1.33 -11.06 -6.54
CA PRO A 312 -2.60 -11.50 -5.98
C PRO A 312 -2.46 -12.04 -4.56
N LEU A 313 -1.44 -12.86 -4.31
CA LEU A 313 -1.18 -13.43 -2.98
C LEU A 313 -0.85 -12.33 -1.95
N PHE A 314 -0.03 -11.35 -2.35
CA PHE A 314 0.23 -10.18 -1.51
C PHE A 314 -1.06 -9.44 -1.13
N LEU A 315 -1.95 -9.19 -2.09
CA LEU A 315 -3.24 -8.51 -1.85
C LEU A 315 -4.15 -9.33 -0.94
N ILE A 316 -4.18 -10.66 -1.08
CA ILE A 316 -4.94 -11.55 -0.20
C ILE A 316 -4.45 -11.42 1.24
N VAL A 317 -3.14 -11.57 1.46
CA VAL A 317 -2.55 -11.50 2.80
C VAL A 317 -2.71 -10.11 3.41
N PHE A 318 -2.49 -9.07 2.60
CA PHE A 318 -2.68 -7.70 3.02
C PHE A 318 -4.11 -7.46 3.51
N ASN A 319 -5.12 -7.88 2.75
CA ASN A 319 -6.52 -7.77 3.16
C ASN A 319 -6.84 -8.64 4.37
N ALA A 320 -6.31 -9.87 4.46
CA ALA A 320 -6.48 -10.72 5.64
C ALA A 320 -5.97 -10.03 6.91
N MET A 321 -4.78 -9.43 6.85
CA MET A 321 -4.21 -8.69 7.97
C MET A 321 -5.00 -7.42 8.29
N LEU A 322 -5.55 -6.72 7.29
CA LEU A 322 -6.45 -5.58 7.50
C LEU A 322 -7.72 -6.01 8.25
N HIS A 323 -8.32 -7.14 7.90
CA HIS A 323 -9.48 -7.67 8.60
C HIS A 323 -9.16 -8.04 10.05
N TYR A 324 -7.94 -8.52 10.33
CA TYR A 324 -7.50 -8.91 11.67
C TYR A 324 -6.87 -7.78 12.47
N ARG A 325 -6.72 -6.57 11.89
CA ARG A 325 -6.00 -5.43 12.48
C ARG A 325 -6.44 -5.10 13.90
N PHE A 326 -7.74 -5.19 14.18
CA PHE A 326 -8.32 -4.82 15.48
C PHE A 326 -8.00 -5.84 16.57
N GLU A 327 -7.82 -7.10 16.20
CA GLU A 327 -7.39 -8.15 17.12
C GLU A 327 -5.91 -7.97 17.48
N PHE A 328 -5.08 -7.48 16.56
CA PHE A 328 -3.67 -7.15 16.83
C PHE A 328 -3.50 -6.08 17.92
N THR A 329 -4.52 -5.28 18.23
CA THR A 329 -4.47 -4.34 19.36
C THR A 329 -4.36 -5.05 20.71
N LYS A 330 -4.69 -6.32 20.79
CA LYS A 330 -4.54 -7.15 22.00
C LYS A 330 -3.11 -7.67 22.19
N GLY A 331 -2.29 -7.65 21.14
CA GLY A 331 -0.93 -8.20 21.14
C GLY A 331 0.12 -7.16 21.43
N THR A 332 1.23 -7.61 22.03
CA THR A 332 2.44 -6.82 22.31
C THR A 332 3.67 -7.50 21.70
N PHE A 333 4.78 -6.77 21.61
CA PHE A 333 6.05 -7.29 21.13
C PHE A 333 7.21 -6.48 21.69
N LEU A 334 8.06 -7.10 22.51
CA LEU A 334 9.25 -6.47 23.12
C LEU A 334 8.93 -5.08 23.71
N TRP A 335 9.41 -4.01 23.05
CA TRP A 335 9.14 -2.62 23.44
C TRP A 335 7.75 -2.12 23.02
N VAL A 336 7.10 -2.79 22.05
CA VAL A 336 5.74 -2.42 21.58
C VAL A 336 4.73 -2.87 22.64
N ASN A 337 4.53 -2.03 23.64
CA ASN A 337 3.60 -2.25 24.75
C ASN A 337 3.16 -0.91 25.35
N SER A 338 2.09 -0.93 26.14
CA SER A 338 1.50 0.27 26.74
C SER A 338 2.43 1.00 27.70
N GLY A 339 3.30 0.28 28.42
CA GLY A 339 4.24 0.85 29.38
C GLY A 339 5.32 1.69 28.70
N MET A 340 5.96 1.15 27.68
CA MET A 340 6.96 1.87 26.89
C MET A 340 6.34 3.00 26.07
N SER A 341 5.17 2.76 25.48
CA SER A 341 4.44 3.78 24.73
C SER A 341 4.02 4.97 25.58
N ALA A 342 3.73 4.77 26.88
CA ALA A 342 3.43 5.87 27.79
C ALA A 342 4.65 6.80 28.02
N GLN A 343 5.87 6.26 27.95
CA GLN A 343 7.10 7.03 28.08
C GLN A 343 7.49 7.72 26.76
N TYR A 344 7.26 7.07 25.61
CA TYR A 344 7.66 7.56 24.28
C TYR A 344 6.49 7.47 23.28
N PRO A 345 5.37 8.19 23.50
CA PRO A 345 4.12 8.02 22.76
C PRO A 345 4.23 8.38 21.27
N TRP A 346 5.19 9.21 20.90
CA TRP A 346 5.44 9.60 19.51
C TRP A 346 6.29 8.59 18.73
N LEU A 347 7.02 7.69 19.42
CA LEU A 347 7.99 6.77 18.85
C LEU A 347 7.53 5.32 18.90
N ILE A 348 6.92 4.91 20.02
CA ILE A 348 6.59 3.53 20.35
C ILE A 348 5.08 3.32 20.32
N ALA A 349 4.63 2.25 19.65
CA ALA A 349 3.23 1.86 19.63
C ALA A 349 2.81 1.17 20.95
N PRO A 350 1.55 1.36 21.40
CA PRO A 350 1.05 0.71 22.60
C PRO A 350 0.76 -0.79 22.42
N ASN A 351 0.61 -1.23 21.18
CA ASN A 351 0.26 -2.61 20.81
C ASN A 351 0.56 -2.88 19.33
N LEU A 352 0.39 -4.12 18.88
CA LEU A 352 0.68 -4.54 17.50
C LEU A 352 -0.27 -3.96 16.44
N GLY A 353 -1.42 -3.42 16.83
CA GLY A 353 -2.33 -2.70 15.93
C GLY A 353 -1.91 -1.27 15.64
N GLY A 354 -1.04 -0.69 16.46
CA GLY A 354 -0.48 0.65 16.32
C GLY A 354 0.71 0.70 15.36
N THR A 355 1.20 1.93 15.09
CA THR A 355 2.41 2.17 14.28
C THR A 355 3.60 2.45 15.19
N ASP A 356 4.71 1.75 14.97
CA ASP A 356 5.95 1.88 15.70
C ASP A 356 7.08 2.33 14.76
N TRP A 357 7.71 3.45 15.08
CA TRP A 357 8.75 4.03 14.21
C TRP A 357 10.07 3.28 14.28
N ILE A 358 10.39 2.69 15.43
CA ILE A 358 11.61 1.87 15.61
C ILE A 358 11.50 0.63 14.73
N LEU A 359 10.34 -0.01 14.74
CA LEU A 359 10.08 -1.21 13.94
C LEU A 359 10.13 -0.91 12.42
N ASN A 360 9.64 0.25 11.98
CA ASN A 360 9.76 0.71 10.60
C ASN A 360 11.22 0.89 10.17
N VAL A 361 12.07 1.44 11.04
CA VAL A 361 13.51 1.56 10.78
C VAL A 361 14.17 0.18 10.70
N ILE A 362 13.84 -0.73 11.63
CA ILE A 362 14.35 -2.11 11.62
C ILE A 362 13.95 -2.83 10.32
N TYR A 363 12.72 -2.63 9.85
CA TYR A 363 12.29 -3.17 8.56
C TYR A 363 13.13 -2.61 7.40
N GLY A 364 13.38 -1.31 7.36
CA GLY A 364 14.23 -0.69 6.35
C GLY A 364 15.65 -1.27 6.35
N ILE A 365 16.23 -1.44 7.54
CA ILE A 365 17.55 -2.10 7.70
C ILE A 365 17.48 -3.54 7.19
N SER A 366 16.41 -4.29 7.50
CA SER A 366 16.23 -5.67 7.04
C SER A 366 16.18 -5.76 5.50
N MET A 367 15.52 -4.80 4.83
CA MET A 367 15.49 -4.71 3.36
C MET A 367 16.87 -4.42 2.77
N ILE A 368 17.62 -3.51 3.38
CA ILE A 368 18.99 -3.19 2.95
C ILE A 368 19.87 -4.44 3.08
N ILE A 369 19.83 -5.10 4.23
CA ILE A 369 20.58 -6.34 4.47
C ILE A 369 20.18 -7.42 3.46
N ALA A 370 18.87 -7.62 3.22
CA ALA A 370 18.38 -8.57 2.23
C ALA A 370 18.92 -8.26 0.84
N THR A 371 18.93 -6.98 0.43
CA THR A 371 19.46 -6.53 -0.86
C THR A 371 20.98 -6.83 -1.01
N TRP A 372 21.74 -6.65 0.08
CA TRP A 372 23.17 -6.93 0.07
C TRP A 372 23.49 -8.42 0.09
N LEU A 373 22.73 -9.22 0.81
CA LEU A 373 22.93 -10.66 0.93
C LEU A 373 22.43 -11.43 -0.29
N GLN A 374 21.46 -10.87 -1.05
CA GLN A 374 20.97 -11.53 -2.24
C GLN A 374 22.03 -11.55 -3.35
N PRO A 375 22.29 -12.70 -3.96
CA PRO A 375 23.20 -12.82 -5.07
C PRO A 375 22.72 -12.01 -6.28
N VAL A 376 23.66 -11.40 -6.97
CA VAL A 376 23.37 -10.55 -8.14
C VAL A 376 23.19 -11.44 -9.36
N SER A 377 22.12 -11.28 -10.13
CA SER A 377 21.87 -12.08 -11.33
C SER A 377 22.77 -11.70 -12.51
N ASP A 378 23.31 -10.47 -12.53
CA ASP A 378 24.24 -9.98 -13.56
C ASP A 378 25.44 -9.29 -12.90
N PRO A 379 26.59 -9.97 -12.74
CA PRO A 379 27.81 -9.38 -12.20
C PRO A 379 28.34 -8.16 -12.96
N ASN A 380 28.08 -8.05 -14.28
CA ASN A 380 28.53 -6.88 -15.06
C ASN A 380 27.71 -5.62 -14.70
N ASN A 381 26.44 -5.79 -14.30
CA ASN A 381 25.55 -4.75 -13.85
C ASN A 381 25.29 -4.82 -12.33
N ALA A 382 26.14 -5.51 -11.58
CA ALA A 382 25.97 -5.72 -10.14
C ALA A 382 25.79 -4.43 -9.35
N LYS A 383 26.58 -3.41 -9.67
CA LYS A 383 26.49 -2.09 -9.04
C LYS A 383 25.13 -1.44 -9.31
N GLN A 384 24.65 -1.49 -10.54
CA GLN A 384 23.36 -0.92 -10.92
C GLN A 384 22.21 -1.68 -10.24
N GLN A 385 22.24 -3.03 -10.24
CA GLN A 385 21.21 -3.84 -9.59
C GLN A 385 21.14 -3.59 -8.08
N ARG A 386 22.29 -3.49 -7.40
CA ARG A 386 22.33 -3.13 -5.97
C ARG A 386 21.86 -1.71 -5.71
N MET A 387 22.20 -0.74 -6.55
CA MET A 387 21.70 0.64 -6.43
C MET A 387 20.19 0.71 -6.59
N ILE A 388 19.61 -0.01 -7.55
CA ILE A 388 18.16 -0.07 -7.74
C ILE A 388 17.51 -0.72 -6.51
N GLY A 389 18.05 -1.85 -6.03
CA GLY A 389 17.55 -2.51 -4.82
C GLY A 389 17.60 -1.62 -3.58
N LEU A 390 18.69 -0.88 -3.40
CA LEU A 390 18.82 0.11 -2.31
C LEU A 390 17.83 1.26 -2.45
N ALA A 391 17.66 1.80 -3.65
CA ALA A 391 16.70 2.87 -3.92
C ALA A 391 15.26 2.41 -3.60
N VAL A 392 14.90 1.18 -3.97
CA VAL A 392 13.60 0.57 -3.63
C VAL A 392 13.46 0.39 -2.12
N ALA A 393 14.48 -0.11 -1.42
CA ALA A 393 14.47 -0.28 0.02
C ALA A 393 14.25 1.05 0.75
N VAL A 394 14.97 2.10 0.35
CA VAL A 394 14.82 3.46 0.91
C VAL A 394 13.43 4.02 0.61
N PHE A 395 12.95 3.89 -0.64
CA PHE A 395 11.63 4.39 -1.04
C PHE A 395 10.50 3.71 -0.25
N VAL A 396 10.52 2.37 -0.13
CA VAL A 396 9.50 1.61 0.61
C VAL A 396 9.56 1.96 2.10
N THR A 397 10.76 2.05 2.69
CA THR A 397 10.91 2.45 4.09
C THR A 397 10.36 3.86 4.31
N PHE A 398 10.70 4.81 3.44
CA PHE A 398 10.20 6.17 3.53
C PHE A 398 8.68 6.25 3.37
N SER A 399 8.09 5.42 2.49
CA SER A 399 6.64 5.36 2.32
C SER A 399 5.90 4.93 3.60
N MET A 400 6.53 4.12 4.47
CA MET A 400 5.95 3.72 5.74
C MET A 400 5.85 4.86 6.76
N PHE A 401 6.66 5.92 6.60
CA PHE A 401 6.54 7.15 7.41
C PHE A 401 5.39 8.03 6.93
N ILE A 402 5.02 7.95 5.64
CA ILE A 402 3.88 8.69 5.07
C ILE A 402 2.58 7.91 5.30
N PHE A 403 2.61 6.60 5.10
CA PHE A 403 1.47 5.69 5.27
C PHE A 403 1.73 4.77 6.47
N PRO A 404 1.19 5.11 7.65
CA PRO A 404 1.48 4.35 8.86
C PRO A 404 0.86 2.94 8.81
N PHE A 405 1.73 1.92 8.87
CA PHE A 405 1.31 0.52 8.94
C PHE A 405 1.31 0.00 10.39
N PRO A 406 0.38 -0.87 10.76
CA PRO A 406 0.41 -1.57 12.06
C PRO A 406 1.68 -2.40 12.25
N CYS A 407 2.17 -2.49 13.48
CA CYS A 407 3.35 -3.27 13.83
C CYS A 407 3.28 -4.73 13.35
N ALA A 408 2.12 -5.37 13.42
CA ALA A 408 1.92 -6.73 12.96
C ALA A 408 2.27 -6.92 11.47
N PHE A 409 1.95 -5.92 10.61
CA PHE A 409 2.31 -5.94 9.19
C PHE A 409 3.82 -5.81 8.99
N VAL A 410 4.44 -4.91 9.74
CA VAL A 410 5.88 -4.67 9.66
C VAL A 410 6.65 -5.92 10.09
N LEU A 411 6.21 -6.57 11.18
CA LEU A 411 6.77 -7.85 11.64
C LEU A 411 6.62 -8.96 10.59
N TYR A 412 5.43 -9.10 10.00
CA TYR A 412 5.20 -10.04 8.92
C TYR A 412 6.17 -9.82 7.75
N TRP A 413 6.39 -8.59 7.33
CA TRP A 413 7.33 -8.26 6.25
C TRP A 413 8.79 -8.52 6.63
N ILE A 414 9.18 -8.25 7.90
CA ILE A 414 10.52 -8.60 8.41
C ILE A 414 10.74 -10.12 8.32
N PHE A 415 9.77 -10.93 8.75
CA PHE A 415 9.86 -12.38 8.67
C PHE A 415 9.92 -12.86 7.21
N LEU A 416 9.13 -12.27 6.31
CA LEU A 416 9.24 -12.57 4.87
C LEU A 416 10.62 -12.26 4.31
N ASN A 417 11.24 -11.13 4.67
CA ASN A 417 12.59 -10.77 4.26
C ASN A 417 13.60 -11.82 4.75
N ILE A 418 13.50 -12.24 6.00
CA ILE A 418 14.38 -13.27 6.58
C ILE A 418 14.23 -14.58 5.82
N PHE A 419 13.00 -15.07 5.62
CA PHE A 419 12.77 -16.34 4.91
C PHE A 419 13.19 -16.26 3.45
N SER A 420 12.92 -15.14 2.77
CA SER A 420 13.33 -14.90 1.38
C SER A 420 14.84 -14.91 1.22
N THR A 421 15.53 -14.21 2.11
CA THR A 421 17.00 -14.14 2.10
C THR A 421 17.62 -15.50 2.41
N ALA A 422 17.10 -16.21 3.42
CA ALA A 422 17.57 -17.55 3.78
C ALA A 422 17.40 -18.54 2.59
N GLN A 423 16.23 -18.55 1.95
CA GLN A 423 15.96 -19.38 0.78
C GLN A 423 16.93 -19.05 -0.37
N SER A 424 17.16 -17.76 -0.63
CA SER A 424 18.07 -17.32 -1.68
C SER A 424 19.49 -17.80 -1.42
N LEU A 425 20.01 -17.60 -0.19
CA LEU A 425 21.35 -18.03 0.19
C LEU A 425 21.53 -19.55 0.07
N VAL A 426 20.53 -20.34 0.49
CA VAL A 426 20.56 -21.81 0.35
C VAL A 426 20.52 -22.21 -1.12
N ALA A 427 19.62 -21.63 -1.92
CA ALA A 427 19.49 -21.96 -3.33
C ALA A 427 20.78 -21.70 -4.10
N TYR A 428 21.51 -20.63 -3.80
CA TYR A 428 22.76 -20.31 -4.49
C TYR A 428 23.96 -21.18 -4.06
N ARG A 429 23.87 -21.91 -2.95
CA ARG A 429 24.88 -22.88 -2.53
C ARG A 429 24.77 -24.24 -3.24
N ILE A 430 23.58 -24.58 -3.75
CA ILE A 430 23.34 -25.83 -4.45
C ILE A 430 23.92 -25.73 -5.88
N PRO A 431 24.85 -26.58 -6.32
CA PRO A 431 25.39 -26.52 -7.67
C PRO A 431 24.29 -26.77 -8.72
N ILE A 432 24.34 -26.05 -9.83
CA ILE A 432 23.48 -26.30 -10.99
C ILE A 432 24.32 -26.83 -12.16
N PRO A 433 23.75 -27.69 -13.00
CA PRO A 433 24.46 -28.18 -14.19
C PRO A 433 24.76 -26.99 -15.13
N PRO A 434 25.89 -27.10 -15.92
CA PRO A 434 26.18 -26.10 -16.92
C PRO A 434 25.07 -26.08 -17.98
N LEU A 435 24.75 -24.89 -18.49
CA LEU A 435 23.81 -24.74 -19.59
C LEU A 435 24.36 -25.38 -20.87
N GLN A 436 23.53 -26.18 -21.51
CA GLN A 436 23.83 -26.76 -22.81
C GLN A 436 22.93 -26.11 -23.87
N LYS A 437 23.48 -25.94 -25.08
CA LYS A 437 22.66 -25.53 -26.20
C LYS A 437 21.57 -26.59 -26.47
N VAL A 438 20.35 -26.15 -26.64
CA VAL A 438 19.28 -27.06 -27.06
C VAL A 438 19.58 -27.51 -28.47
N ALA A 439 19.73 -28.83 -28.69
CA ALA A 439 19.88 -29.35 -30.01
C ALA A 439 18.68 -28.93 -30.88
N THR A 440 18.94 -28.08 -31.86
CA THR A 440 17.92 -27.76 -32.86
C THR A 440 17.64 -29.02 -33.66
N VAL A 441 16.53 -29.69 -33.39
CA VAL A 441 16.02 -30.71 -34.30
C VAL A 441 15.72 -29.98 -35.62
N ALA A 442 16.43 -30.41 -36.68
CA ALA A 442 16.20 -29.91 -38.02
C ALA A 442 14.73 -30.18 -38.40
N GLY A 443 13.84 -29.16 -38.20
CA GLY A 443 12.40 -29.32 -38.42
C GLY A 443 11.52 -28.43 -37.55
N GLY A 444 12.02 -27.37 -36.96
CA GLY A 444 11.23 -26.16 -36.67
C GLY A 444 10.08 -26.20 -35.65
N ILE A 445 9.99 -27.16 -34.72
CA ILE A 445 9.07 -27.09 -33.56
C ILE A 445 9.85 -27.60 -32.33
N PRO A 446 9.94 -26.82 -31.22
CA PRO A 446 10.49 -27.38 -29.98
C PRO A 446 9.46 -28.35 -29.36
N ALA A 447 9.97 -29.50 -28.92
CA ALA A 447 9.22 -30.51 -28.19
C ALA A 447 8.87 -30.03 -26.77
#